data_061e9e725fe64dff63e14e3d23dfac71
#
_entry.id   061e9e725fe64dff63e14e3d23dfac71
#
_cell.length_a   1.000
_cell.length_b   1.000
_cell.length_c   1.000
_cell.angle_alpha   90.00
_cell.angle_beta   90.00
_cell.angle_gamma   90.00
#
_symmetry.space_group_name_H-M   'P 1'
#
loop_
_entity.id
_entity.type
_entity.pdbx_description
1 polymer ?
#
loop_
_entity_poly.entity_id
_entity_poly.type
_entity_poly.pdbx_seq_one_letter_code
_entity_poly.pdbx_strand_id
1 'polypeptide(L)'
;MLELDIIKSHVRLEPDETEEDTLLETYANAARRLVENKTGRTLYATAAEIPKDSEGNVTDEHALVLDDDLTTAMLLIIGTWYANRESVVVGTITASLPMAVEALIGPYQHFNV
;
A
#
# COMPACT_ATOMS: atom_id res chain seq x y z
N MET A 1 8.13 -2.68 -4.60
CA MET A 1 7.13 -1.82 -3.99
C MET A 1 7.52 -1.60 -2.53
N LEU A 2 6.72 -1.88 -1.55
CA LEU A 2 7.09 -1.72 -0.15
C LEU A 2 7.98 -2.89 0.29
N GLU A 3 9.16 -2.60 0.82
CA GLU A 3 10.10 -3.64 1.19
C GLU A 3 9.71 -4.35 2.48
N LEU A 4 10.00 -5.65 2.54
CA LEU A 4 9.63 -6.50 3.66
C LEU A 4 10.30 -6.05 4.97
N ASP A 5 11.54 -5.57 4.90
CA ASP A 5 12.26 -5.07 6.08
C ASP A 5 11.55 -3.90 6.75
N ILE A 6 10.99 -3.00 5.95
CA ILE A 6 10.25 -1.85 6.45
C ILE A 6 8.96 -2.33 7.13
N ILE A 7 8.28 -3.29 6.52
CA ILE A 7 7.05 -3.87 7.08
C ILE A 7 7.34 -4.56 8.40
N LYS A 8 8.38 -5.37 8.46
CA LYS A 8 8.77 -6.08 9.68
C LYS A 8 9.09 -5.11 10.81
N SER A 9 9.84 -4.06 10.49
CA SER A 9 10.15 -3.01 11.48
C SER A 9 8.88 -2.36 12.02
N HIS A 10 7.92 -2.09 11.16
CA HIS A 10 6.66 -1.45 11.55
C HIS A 10 5.82 -2.35 12.48
N VAL A 11 5.77 -3.65 12.20
CA VAL A 11 5.01 -4.61 13.02
C VAL A 11 5.86 -5.22 14.14
N ARG A 12 7.08 -4.73 14.33
CA ARG A 12 8.00 -5.13 15.40
C ARG A 12 8.47 -6.58 15.33
N LEU A 13 8.68 -7.06 14.11
CA LEU A 13 9.32 -8.35 13.89
C LEU A 13 10.81 -8.16 13.65
N GLU A 14 11.59 -9.15 14.09
CA GLU A 14 13.01 -9.18 13.80
C GLU A 14 13.24 -9.48 12.32
N PRO A 15 14.30 -8.93 11.69
CA PRO A 15 14.56 -9.17 10.27
C PRO A 15 14.76 -10.64 9.90
N ASP A 16 15.21 -11.47 10.85
CA ASP A 16 15.42 -12.90 10.64
C ASP A 16 14.19 -13.75 10.89
N GLU A 17 13.10 -13.17 11.35
CA GLU A 17 11.82 -13.87 11.47
C GLU A 17 11.17 -13.99 10.10
N THR A 18 11.07 -15.20 9.58
CA THR A 18 10.59 -15.44 8.20
C THR A 18 9.27 -16.20 8.14
N GLU A 19 8.72 -16.61 9.28
CA GLU A 19 7.52 -17.43 9.33
C GLU A 19 6.29 -16.74 8.74
N GLU A 20 6.22 -15.40 8.81
CA GLU A 20 5.08 -14.63 8.34
C GLU A 20 5.38 -13.83 7.08
N ASP A 21 6.50 -14.09 6.39
CA ASP A 21 6.90 -13.35 5.21
C ASP A 21 5.83 -13.39 4.11
N THR A 22 5.29 -14.58 3.83
CA THR A 22 4.24 -14.72 2.81
C THR A 22 2.99 -13.93 3.18
N LEU A 23 2.60 -13.96 4.44
CA LEU A 23 1.44 -13.20 4.93
C LEU A 23 1.68 -11.70 4.77
N LEU A 24 2.85 -11.22 5.15
CA LEU A 24 3.20 -9.81 5.05
C LEU A 24 3.27 -9.34 3.60
N GLU A 25 3.79 -10.17 2.70
CA GLU A 25 3.81 -9.87 1.28
C GLU A 25 2.40 -9.80 0.70
N THR A 26 1.52 -10.69 1.12
CA THR A 26 0.11 -10.67 0.72
C THR A 26 -0.56 -9.38 1.19
N TYR A 27 -0.32 -8.99 2.43
CA TYR A 27 -0.86 -7.74 2.97
C TYR A 27 -0.31 -6.52 2.22
N ALA A 28 0.98 -6.54 1.87
CA ALA A 28 1.59 -5.44 1.12
C ALA A 28 0.93 -5.29 -0.26
N ASN A 29 0.70 -6.40 -0.95
CA ASN A 29 0.04 -6.39 -2.25
C ASN A 29 -1.42 -5.92 -2.14
N ALA A 30 -2.11 -6.38 -1.11
CA ALA A 30 -3.50 -5.96 -0.87
C ALA A 30 -3.59 -4.48 -0.50
N ALA A 31 -2.66 -3.98 0.31
CA ALA A 31 -2.60 -2.56 0.67
C ALA A 31 -2.35 -1.68 -0.56
N ARG A 32 -1.47 -2.14 -1.46
CA ARG A 32 -1.23 -1.45 -2.73
C ARG A 32 -2.52 -1.34 -3.54
N ARG A 33 -3.25 -2.44 -3.67
CA ARG A 33 -4.53 -2.44 -4.41
C ARG A 33 -5.57 -1.56 -3.75
N LEU A 34 -5.62 -1.56 -2.42
CA LEU A 34 -6.55 -0.70 -1.69
C LEU A 34 -6.26 0.77 -1.99
N VAL A 35 -4.99 1.17 -1.95
CA VAL A 35 -4.58 2.53 -2.27
C VAL A 35 -4.94 2.87 -3.72
N GLU A 36 -4.64 1.96 -4.65
CA GLU A 36 -4.98 2.16 -6.05
C GLU A 36 -6.49 2.31 -6.27
N ASN A 37 -7.29 1.48 -5.62
CA ASN A 37 -8.74 1.55 -5.74
C ASN A 37 -9.33 2.82 -5.13
N LYS A 38 -8.81 3.24 -3.97
CA LYS A 38 -9.29 4.45 -3.30
C LYS A 38 -8.89 5.73 -4.04
N THR A 39 -7.72 5.73 -4.65
CA THR A 39 -7.22 6.92 -5.37
C THR A 39 -7.66 6.97 -6.83
N GLY A 40 -8.06 5.84 -7.41
CA GLY A 40 -8.32 5.73 -8.83
C GLY A 40 -7.05 5.86 -9.66
N ARG A 41 -5.89 5.58 -9.07
CA ARG A 41 -4.58 5.74 -9.71
C ARG A 41 -3.80 4.44 -9.66
N THR A 42 -2.82 4.30 -10.56
CA THR A 42 -1.89 3.18 -10.55
C THR A 42 -0.64 3.59 -9.77
N LEU A 43 -0.24 2.79 -8.81
CA LEU A 43 0.87 3.08 -7.92
C LEU A 43 2.16 2.43 -8.43
N TYR A 44 3.21 3.23 -8.55
CA TYR A 44 4.55 2.78 -8.95
C TYR A 44 5.54 3.05 -7.82
N ALA A 45 6.51 2.18 -7.66
CA ALA A 45 7.52 2.34 -6.61
C ALA A 45 8.40 3.56 -6.85
N THR A 46 8.76 3.81 -8.11
CA THR A 46 9.58 4.97 -8.50
C THR A 46 9.04 5.58 -9.78
N ALA A 47 9.41 6.85 -10.03
CA ALA A 47 9.04 7.52 -11.26
C ALA A 47 9.59 6.82 -12.51
N ALA A 48 10.73 6.13 -12.38
CA ALA A 48 11.34 5.41 -13.49
C ALA A 48 10.49 4.23 -13.97
N GLU A 49 9.62 3.70 -13.12
CA GLU A 49 8.75 2.55 -13.47
C GLU A 49 7.49 2.99 -14.23
N ILE A 50 7.18 4.28 -14.27
CA ILE A 50 6.00 4.78 -14.96
C ILE A 50 6.18 4.56 -16.47
N PRO A 51 5.21 3.90 -17.15
CA PRO A 51 5.32 3.67 -18.59
C PRO A 51 5.42 4.98 -19.38
N LYS A 52 6.28 4.97 -20.38
CA LYS A 52 6.48 6.12 -21.27
C LYS A 52 6.42 5.65 -22.71
N ASP A 53 6.00 6.55 -23.59
CA ASP A 53 6.01 6.28 -25.03
C ASP A 53 7.42 6.45 -25.61
N SER A 54 7.56 6.26 -26.93
CA SER A 54 8.85 6.39 -27.62
C SER A 54 9.44 7.80 -27.58
N GLU A 55 8.61 8.80 -27.27
CA GLU A 55 9.03 10.20 -27.18
C GLU A 55 9.36 10.63 -25.75
N GLY A 56 9.23 9.69 -24.80
CA GLY A 56 9.50 9.96 -23.39
C GLY A 56 8.33 10.54 -22.60
N ASN A 57 7.16 10.60 -23.19
CA ASN A 57 5.96 11.11 -22.52
C ASN A 57 5.33 10.01 -21.66
N VAL A 58 4.87 10.38 -20.48
CA VAL A 58 4.16 9.46 -19.59
C VAL A 58 2.84 9.03 -20.22
N THR A 59 2.63 7.72 -20.33
CA THR A 59 1.40 7.17 -20.94
C THR A 59 0.28 6.94 -19.91
N ASP A 60 0.63 6.88 -18.63
CA ASP A 60 -0.35 6.74 -17.55
C ASP A 60 -0.56 8.10 -16.88
N GLU A 61 -1.65 8.79 -17.24
CA GLU A 61 -1.98 10.10 -16.70
C GLU A 61 -2.32 10.09 -15.22
N HIS A 62 -2.67 8.92 -14.70
CA HIS A 62 -3.05 8.74 -13.29
C HIS A 62 -1.97 8.02 -12.50
N ALA A 63 -0.74 8.04 -12.99
CA ALA A 63 0.39 7.43 -12.30
C ALA A 63 0.64 8.11 -10.96
N LEU A 64 0.92 7.31 -9.94
CA LEU A 64 1.20 7.76 -8.60
C LEU A 64 2.50 7.11 -8.14
N VAL A 65 3.42 7.89 -7.62
CA VAL A 65 4.70 7.38 -7.13
C VAL A 65 4.61 7.17 -5.63
N LEU A 66 5.12 6.05 -5.15
CA LEU A 66 5.17 5.76 -3.72
C LEU A 66 6.08 6.77 -3.03
N ASP A 67 5.51 7.60 -2.18
CA ASP A 67 6.24 8.58 -1.38
C ASP A 67 6.01 8.28 0.12
N ASP A 68 6.49 9.17 0.98
CA ASP A 68 6.41 8.95 2.41
C ASP A 68 4.97 8.90 2.93
N ASP A 69 4.08 9.71 2.38
CA ASP A 69 2.67 9.72 2.78
C ASP A 69 2.00 8.39 2.44
N LEU A 70 2.21 7.91 1.22
CA LEU A 70 1.63 6.66 0.75
C LEU A 70 2.27 5.46 1.44
N THR A 71 3.58 5.51 1.66
CA THR A 71 4.28 4.48 2.43
C THR A 71 3.70 4.37 3.84
N THR A 72 3.50 5.50 4.51
CA THR A 72 2.91 5.55 5.84
C THR A 72 1.49 4.99 5.83
N ALA A 73 0.68 5.38 4.84
CA ALA A 73 -0.68 4.86 4.70
C ALA A 73 -0.69 3.34 4.54
N MET A 74 0.18 2.81 3.69
CA MET A 74 0.28 1.36 3.48
C MET A 74 0.72 0.64 4.74
N LEU A 75 1.69 1.19 5.48
CA LEU A 75 2.14 0.60 6.74
C LEU A 75 1.04 0.59 7.79
N LEU A 76 0.23 1.65 7.87
CA LEU A 76 -0.91 1.71 8.78
C LEU A 76 -1.97 0.64 8.43
N ILE A 77 -2.23 0.46 7.15
CA ILE A 77 -3.15 -0.57 6.66
C ILE A 77 -2.64 -1.96 7.03
N ILE A 78 -1.38 -2.24 6.72
CA ILE A 78 -0.75 -3.54 7.00
C ILE A 78 -0.72 -3.81 8.50
N GLY A 79 -0.35 -2.80 9.30
CA GLY A 79 -0.31 -2.93 10.75
C GLY A 79 -1.69 -3.24 11.34
N THR A 80 -2.73 -2.59 10.84
CA THR A 80 -4.11 -2.84 11.26
C THR A 80 -4.52 -4.28 10.95
N TRP A 81 -4.23 -4.74 9.72
CA TRP A 81 -4.55 -6.11 9.33
C TRP A 81 -3.75 -7.12 10.12
N TYR A 82 -2.47 -6.84 10.36
CA TYR A 82 -1.61 -7.74 11.13
C TYR A 82 -2.11 -7.89 12.57
N ALA A 83 -2.52 -6.80 13.18
CA ALA A 83 -3.06 -6.82 14.55
C ALA A 83 -4.41 -7.56 14.63
N ASN A 84 -5.18 -7.58 13.53
CA ASN A 84 -6.50 -8.20 13.47
C ASN A 84 -6.53 -9.37 12.47
N ARG A 85 -5.40 -10.07 12.31
CA ARG A 85 -5.24 -11.06 11.25
C ARG A 85 -6.22 -12.22 11.31
N GLU A 86 -6.72 -12.56 12.48
CA GLU A 86 -7.71 -13.63 12.60
C GLU A 86 -9.02 -13.26 11.90
N SER A 87 -9.47 -12.03 12.06
CA SER A 87 -10.65 -11.52 11.37
C SER A 87 -10.47 -11.48 9.87
N VAL A 88 -9.27 -11.12 9.40
CA VAL A 88 -8.95 -11.09 7.98
C VAL A 88 -8.93 -12.50 7.40
N VAL A 89 -8.36 -13.47 8.13
CA VAL A 89 -8.22 -14.85 7.66
C VAL A 89 -9.58 -15.53 7.48
N VAL A 90 -10.57 -15.23 8.33
CA VAL A 90 -11.92 -15.80 8.17
C VAL A 90 -12.76 -15.08 7.10
N GLY A 91 -12.16 -14.15 6.37
CA GLY A 91 -12.81 -13.49 5.26
C GLY A 91 -13.73 -12.33 5.64
N THR A 92 -13.77 -11.98 6.92
CA THR A 92 -14.58 -10.86 7.40
C THR A 92 -13.64 -9.74 7.82
N ILE A 93 -13.58 -8.69 7.03
CA ILE A 93 -12.77 -7.51 7.37
C ILE A 93 -13.65 -6.60 8.22
N THR A 94 -13.56 -6.78 9.54
CA THR A 94 -14.34 -5.98 10.49
C THR A 94 -13.54 -4.84 11.10
N ALA A 95 -12.20 -4.90 10.99
CA ALA A 95 -11.34 -3.86 11.52
C ALA A 95 -11.46 -2.59 10.70
N SER A 96 -11.80 -1.48 11.33
CA SER A 96 -11.81 -0.17 10.68
C SER A 96 -10.38 0.29 10.43
N LEU A 97 -10.14 0.86 9.25
CA LEU A 97 -8.86 1.48 8.98
C LEU A 97 -8.70 2.76 9.81
N PRO A 98 -7.48 3.07 10.26
CA PRO A 98 -7.25 4.33 10.96
C PRO A 98 -7.68 5.54 10.14
N MET A 99 -8.22 6.56 10.79
CA MET A 99 -8.57 7.81 10.10
C MET A 99 -7.38 8.45 9.41
N ALA A 100 -6.18 8.23 9.94
CA ALA A 100 -4.96 8.73 9.33
C ALA A 100 -4.75 8.20 7.90
N VAL A 101 -5.22 6.99 7.60
CA VAL A 101 -5.14 6.43 6.25
C VAL A 101 -5.93 7.29 5.27
N GLU A 102 -7.15 7.66 5.62
CA GLU A 102 -7.99 8.52 4.77
C GLU A 102 -7.35 9.90 4.60
N ALA A 103 -6.77 10.46 5.66
CA ALA A 103 -6.11 11.76 5.59
C ALA A 103 -4.88 11.72 4.69
N LEU A 104 -4.13 10.62 4.70
CA LEU A 104 -2.93 10.46 3.89
C LEU A 104 -3.25 10.19 2.43
N ILE A 105 -4.30 9.44 2.15
CA ILE A 105 -4.70 9.04 0.80
C ILE A 105 -5.54 10.14 0.12
N GLY A 106 -6.35 10.85 0.90
CA GLY A 106 -7.31 11.82 0.37
C GLY A 106 -6.77 12.77 -0.69
N PRO A 107 -5.60 13.42 -0.45
CA PRO A 107 -5.03 14.35 -1.45
C PRO A 107 -4.71 13.72 -2.80
N TYR A 108 -4.55 12.40 -2.85
CA TYR A 108 -4.19 11.68 -4.07
C TYR A 108 -5.38 11.10 -4.81
N GLN A 109 -6.58 11.19 -4.24
CA GLN A 109 -7.76 10.65 -4.88
C GLN A 109 -8.08 11.39 -6.17
N HIS A 110 -8.35 10.59 -7.21
CA HIS A 110 -8.81 11.12 -8.49
C HIS A 110 -10.33 11.06 -8.49
N PHE A 111 -10.97 12.21 -8.54
CA PHE A 111 -12.42 12.29 -8.59
C PHE A 111 -12.88 12.35 -10.04
N ASN A 112 -13.68 11.38 -10.42
CA ASN A 112 -14.33 11.31 -11.71
C ASN A 112 -15.56 12.21 -11.66
N VAL A 113 -15.43 13.38 -12.16
CA VAL A 113 -16.52 14.36 -12.11
C VAL A 113 -17.22 14.41 -13.45
#